data_0593d9d17e997ad9e11c00abed32dd0f
#
_entry.id   0593d9d17e997ad9e11c00abed32dd0f
#
_cell.length_a   1.000
_cell.length_b   1.000
_cell.length_c   1.000
_cell.angle_alpha   90.00
_cell.angle_beta   90.00
_cell.angle_gamma   90.00
#
_symmetry.space_group_name_H-M   'P 1'
#
loop_
_entity.id
_entity.type
_entity.pdbx_description
1 polymer ?
#
loop_
_entity_poly.entity_id
_entity_poly.type
_entity_poly.pdbx_seq_one_letter_code
_entity_poly.pdbx_strand_id
1 'polypeptide(L)'
;MTTPAVTQRDSTADADGGAVPVLGLRANWRQFWLLVLVNAFVGAMVGLERTVLPLIAEREFGLASKSAALSFIATFGVVKALTNFLAGRLGDRFGRKRVLVAGWLVGVPVPLLVIWAPSWSWIVFANVLLGVNQGLAWSTTVIMKIDLVGSKQRGLAMGLNEFAGYLAVAISAYATGEIASRVGLRPEPFYLGVAFAVLGLALSQLLVRDTMTHVRHEAASAAPDGRRAARTPRARELFALVSWRDPALFSASQAGLVNNLNDGLAWGLFPLFFAAAGLSLREIGLLAFIYPATWGVAQIWTGGLSDRLGRKWLIAAGMALQGLALVAMVAVRGVAPWLLTGALLGVGTAMVYPTLLAAIGDVAHPSWRGTAVGIYRLWRDLGYAVGALAAGLLADAFGMAAAIAAIGVVTVASGLFVAVRMPETLPAR
;
A
#
# COMPACT_ATOMS: atom_id res chain seq x y z
N MET A 1 -0.36 55.30 48.84
CA MET A 1 -0.67 55.27 47.40
C MET A 1 -0.42 53.88 46.95
N THR A 2 -1.46 53.09 46.91
CA THR A 2 -1.45 51.63 46.54
C THR A 2 -1.92 51.48 45.11
N THR A 3 -1.07 50.97 44.25
CA THR A 3 -1.37 50.62 42.83
C THR A 3 -2.19 49.33 42.76
N PRO A 4 -3.29 49.24 42.02
CA PRO A 4 -4.05 48.03 41.92
C PRO A 4 -3.41 47.07 40.91
N ALA A 5 -3.34 45.78 41.28
CA ALA A 5 -2.93 44.68 40.45
C ALA A 5 -3.93 44.47 39.29
N VAL A 6 -3.42 44.47 38.06
CA VAL A 6 -4.17 44.10 36.85
C VAL A 6 -4.26 42.58 36.82
N THR A 7 -5.43 42.07 37.11
CA THR A 7 -5.80 40.68 36.86
C THR A 7 -5.88 40.44 35.36
N GLN A 8 -4.94 39.70 34.83
CA GLN A 8 -4.96 39.15 33.46
C GLN A 8 -6.08 38.10 33.39
N ARG A 9 -7.19 38.46 32.76
CA ARG A 9 -8.24 37.51 32.39
C ARG A 9 -7.71 36.63 31.28
N ASP A 10 -7.55 35.34 31.58
CA ASP A 10 -7.45 34.28 30.56
C ASP A 10 -8.72 34.29 29.71
N SER A 11 -8.63 34.83 28.50
CA SER A 11 -9.65 34.77 27.46
C SER A 11 -9.27 33.72 26.43
N THR A 12 -9.43 32.47 26.79
CA THR A 12 -9.45 31.35 25.81
C THR A 12 -10.70 30.49 26.02
N ALA A 13 -11.86 31.12 25.83
CA ALA A 13 -13.07 30.37 25.56
C ALA A 13 -13.36 30.50 24.07
N ASP A 14 -12.91 29.49 23.27
CA ASP A 14 -13.39 29.33 21.91
C ASP A 14 -14.88 28.98 21.95
N ALA A 15 -15.65 29.62 21.07
CA ALA A 15 -17.09 29.63 21.01
C ALA A 15 -17.78 28.32 20.62
N ASP A 16 -17.06 27.20 20.62
CA ASP A 16 -17.58 25.85 20.51
C ASP A 16 -17.06 25.01 21.67
N GLY A 17 -17.90 24.61 22.60
CA GLY A 17 -17.59 23.86 23.82
C GLY A 17 -16.99 22.47 23.66
N GLY A 18 -16.10 22.26 22.66
CA GLY A 18 -15.37 21.05 22.39
C GLY A 18 -14.03 21.07 23.12
N ALA A 19 -13.69 19.99 23.85
CA ALA A 19 -12.37 19.79 24.43
C ALA A 19 -11.29 19.94 23.37
N VAL A 20 -10.21 20.72 23.68
CA VAL A 20 -9.06 20.89 22.79
C VAL A 20 -8.50 19.52 22.39
N PRO A 21 -8.34 19.22 21.08
CA PRO A 21 -7.86 17.92 20.65
C PRO A 21 -6.41 17.71 21.09
N VAL A 22 -6.15 16.58 21.75
CA VAL A 22 -4.81 16.19 22.23
C VAL A 22 -4.18 15.25 21.22
N LEU A 23 -2.98 15.59 20.71
CA LEU A 23 -2.21 14.74 19.80
C LEU A 23 -1.49 13.63 20.58
N GLY A 24 -1.32 12.47 19.93
CA GLY A 24 -0.56 11.35 20.48
C GLY A 24 -1.32 10.03 20.52
N LEU A 25 -0.57 8.93 20.39
CA LEU A 25 -1.15 7.58 20.33
C LEU A 25 -1.94 7.23 21.59
N ARG A 26 -1.41 7.54 22.79
CA ARG A 26 -2.08 7.23 24.06
C ARG A 26 -3.39 7.98 24.24
N ALA A 27 -3.44 9.25 23.84
CA ALA A 27 -4.64 10.06 23.93
C ALA A 27 -5.74 9.59 22.97
N ASN A 28 -5.36 9.09 21.79
CA ASN A 28 -6.26 8.72 20.72
C ASN A 28 -6.30 7.21 20.44
N TRP A 29 -5.86 6.35 21.38
CA TRP A 29 -5.64 4.94 21.16
C TRP A 29 -6.88 4.20 20.60
N ARG A 30 -8.09 4.53 21.07
CA ARG A 30 -9.35 3.90 20.61
C ARG A 30 -9.60 4.17 19.13
N GLN A 31 -9.50 5.43 18.70
CA GLN A 31 -9.68 5.80 17.29
C GLN A 31 -8.53 5.28 16.43
N PHE A 32 -7.30 5.28 16.95
CA PHE A 32 -6.14 4.76 16.26
C PHE A 32 -6.30 3.27 15.93
N TRP A 33 -6.61 2.43 16.93
CA TRP A 33 -6.77 0.98 16.72
C TRP A 33 -8.03 0.65 15.92
N LEU A 34 -9.09 1.43 16.02
CA LEU A 34 -10.26 1.32 15.14
C LEU A 34 -9.86 1.55 13.67
N LEU A 35 -9.06 2.59 13.39
CA LEU A 35 -8.56 2.85 12.04
C LEU A 35 -7.56 1.77 11.56
N VAL A 36 -6.80 1.15 12.46
CA VAL A 36 -5.96 -0.02 12.14
C VAL A 36 -6.83 -1.21 11.73
N LEU A 37 -7.90 -1.48 12.47
CA LEU A 37 -8.86 -2.55 12.14
C LEU A 37 -9.59 -2.27 10.81
N VAL A 38 -10.05 -1.04 10.59
CA VAL A 38 -10.67 -0.64 9.31
C VAL A 38 -9.69 -0.85 8.16
N ASN A 39 -8.41 -0.48 8.34
CA ASN A 39 -7.37 -0.71 7.34
C ASN A 39 -7.07 -2.19 7.11
N ALA A 40 -7.17 -3.01 8.13
CA ALA A 40 -7.06 -4.47 7.98
C ALA A 40 -8.16 -5.02 7.05
N PHE A 41 -9.42 -4.57 7.19
CA PHE A 41 -10.47 -4.94 6.23
C PHE A 41 -10.20 -4.44 4.82
N VAL A 42 -9.62 -3.23 4.66
CA VAL A 42 -9.20 -2.74 3.34
C VAL A 42 -8.16 -3.67 2.72
N GLY A 43 -7.15 -4.10 3.49
CA GLY A 43 -6.16 -5.08 3.04
C GLY A 43 -6.78 -6.44 2.72
N ALA A 44 -7.69 -6.92 3.57
CA ALA A 44 -8.37 -8.20 3.40
C ALA A 44 -9.16 -8.26 2.07
N MET A 45 -9.78 -7.16 1.63
CA MET A 45 -10.45 -7.07 0.33
C MET A 45 -9.51 -7.37 -0.85
N VAL A 46 -8.26 -6.92 -0.80
CA VAL A 46 -7.24 -7.27 -1.82
C VAL A 46 -6.80 -8.72 -1.67
N GLY A 47 -6.63 -9.18 -0.43
CA GLY A 47 -6.19 -10.55 -0.15
C GLY A 47 -7.13 -11.62 -0.71
N LEU A 48 -8.44 -11.36 -0.70
CA LEU A 48 -9.47 -12.27 -1.26
C LEU A 48 -9.16 -12.72 -2.69
N GLU A 49 -8.62 -11.83 -3.49
CA GLU A 49 -8.41 -12.08 -4.92
C GLU A 49 -7.09 -12.75 -5.24
N ARG A 50 -6.09 -12.67 -4.32
CA ARG A 50 -4.71 -13.09 -4.58
C ARG A 50 -4.54 -14.57 -4.88
N THR A 51 -5.36 -15.43 -4.28
CA THR A 51 -5.26 -16.88 -4.48
C THR A 51 -6.15 -17.37 -5.61
N VAL A 52 -7.39 -16.88 -5.66
CA VAL A 52 -8.44 -17.53 -6.46
C VAL A 52 -8.73 -16.82 -7.78
N LEU A 53 -8.58 -15.49 -7.87
CA LEU A 53 -9.07 -14.76 -9.04
C LEU A 53 -8.31 -15.09 -10.34
N PRO A 54 -6.97 -15.24 -10.36
CA PRO A 54 -6.27 -15.72 -11.55
C PRO A 54 -6.71 -17.12 -11.99
N LEU A 55 -7.04 -18.00 -11.02
CA LEU A 55 -7.52 -19.35 -11.31
C LEU A 55 -8.97 -19.36 -11.84
N ILE A 56 -9.82 -18.44 -11.37
CA ILE A 56 -11.16 -18.22 -11.91
C ILE A 56 -11.06 -17.79 -13.40
N ALA A 57 -10.12 -16.88 -13.73
CA ALA A 57 -9.89 -16.46 -15.11
C ALA A 57 -9.62 -17.64 -16.03
N GLU A 58 -8.78 -18.56 -15.62
CA GLU A 58 -8.40 -19.72 -16.41
C GLU A 58 -9.45 -20.84 -16.38
N ARG A 59 -9.95 -21.23 -15.19
CA ARG A 59 -10.79 -22.41 -15.02
C ARG A 59 -12.27 -22.19 -15.30
N GLU A 60 -12.80 -20.99 -14.98
CA GLU A 60 -14.23 -20.70 -15.14
C GLU A 60 -14.53 -19.86 -16.39
N PHE A 61 -13.63 -18.93 -16.74
CA PHE A 61 -13.79 -18.10 -17.94
C PHE A 61 -12.97 -18.57 -19.14
N GLY A 62 -12.15 -19.62 -18.99
CA GLY A 62 -11.40 -20.23 -20.10
C GLY A 62 -10.36 -19.32 -20.73
N LEU A 63 -9.82 -18.34 -19.99
CA LEU A 63 -8.84 -17.40 -20.53
C LEU A 63 -7.47 -18.07 -20.67
N ALA A 64 -7.08 -18.41 -21.90
CA ALA A 64 -5.79 -18.99 -22.22
C ALA A 64 -4.63 -17.96 -22.08
N SER A 65 -4.86 -16.72 -22.48
CA SER A 65 -3.88 -15.63 -22.39
C SER A 65 -3.68 -15.18 -20.94
N LYS A 66 -2.44 -15.17 -20.49
CA LYS A 66 -2.09 -14.70 -19.15
C LYS A 66 -2.24 -13.19 -19.03
N SER A 67 -1.94 -12.42 -20.08
CA SER A 67 -2.17 -10.98 -20.10
C SER A 67 -3.66 -10.64 -19.98
N ALA A 68 -4.55 -11.40 -20.62
CA ALA A 68 -5.99 -11.25 -20.44
C ALA A 68 -6.42 -11.63 -19.02
N ALA A 69 -5.91 -12.72 -18.46
CA ALA A 69 -6.20 -13.15 -17.10
C ALA A 69 -5.73 -12.14 -16.04
N LEU A 70 -4.63 -11.42 -16.28
CA LEU A 70 -4.08 -10.43 -15.36
C LEU A 70 -4.63 -8.99 -15.59
N SER A 71 -5.56 -8.80 -16.54
CA SER A 71 -6.13 -7.48 -16.87
C SER A 71 -6.81 -6.78 -15.69
N PHE A 72 -7.39 -7.54 -14.76
CA PHE A 72 -8.03 -7.00 -13.55
C PHE A 72 -7.00 -6.28 -12.65
N ILE A 73 -5.79 -6.83 -12.50
CA ILE A 73 -4.72 -6.20 -11.70
C ILE A 73 -4.21 -4.93 -12.38
N ALA A 74 -4.07 -4.96 -13.71
CA ALA A 74 -3.67 -3.78 -14.47
C ALA A 74 -4.67 -2.63 -14.29
N THR A 75 -5.96 -2.93 -14.41
CA THR A 75 -7.05 -1.97 -14.19
C THR A 75 -7.07 -1.47 -12.75
N PHE A 76 -7.00 -2.38 -11.78
CA PHE A 76 -6.88 -2.04 -10.36
C PHE A 76 -5.71 -1.09 -10.09
N GLY A 77 -4.52 -1.40 -10.61
CA GLY A 77 -3.32 -0.62 -10.38
C GLY A 77 -3.41 0.81 -10.89
N VAL A 78 -3.91 0.99 -12.13
CA VAL A 78 -4.12 2.33 -12.72
C VAL A 78 -5.13 3.13 -11.89
N VAL A 79 -6.28 2.55 -11.60
CA VAL A 79 -7.36 3.23 -10.87
C VAL A 79 -6.91 3.58 -9.44
N LYS A 80 -6.25 2.64 -8.75
CA LYS A 80 -5.69 2.88 -7.41
C LYS A 80 -4.66 4.01 -7.42
N ALA A 81 -3.75 4.03 -8.39
CA ALA A 81 -2.72 5.06 -8.50
C ALA A 81 -3.32 6.46 -8.65
N LEU A 82 -4.29 6.61 -9.54
CA LEU A 82 -5.00 7.87 -9.77
C LEU A 82 -5.80 8.29 -8.53
N THR A 83 -6.51 7.35 -7.93
CA THR A 83 -7.35 7.63 -6.76
C THR A 83 -6.52 7.98 -5.53
N ASN A 84 -5.40 7.29 -5.29
CA ASN A 84 -4.45 7.63 -4.23
C ASN A 84 -3.89 9.06 -4.37
N PHE A 85 -3.57 9.46 -5.60
CA PHE A 85 -3.09 10.82 -5.88
C PHE A 85 -4.14 11.90 -5.52
N LEU A 86 -5.42 11.58 -5.66
CA LEU A 86 -6.54 12.48 -5.35
C LEU A 86 -7.00 12.43 -3.91
N ALA A 87 -6.82 11.30 -3.21
CA ALA A 87 -7.41 11.02 -1.89
C ALA A 87 -7.08 12.08 -0.83
N GLY A 88 -5.85 12.58 -0.81
CA GLY A 88 -5.43 13.64 0.13
C GLY A 88 -6.24 14.92 -0.07
N ARG A 89 -6.35 15.39 -1.32
CA ARG A 89 -7.10 16.61 -1.67
C ARG A 89 -8.60 16.47 -1.39
N LEU A 90 -9.16 15.29 -1.66
CA LEU A 90 -10.56 14.99 -1.36
C LEU A 90 -10.80 15.04 0.16
N GLY A 91 -9.90 14.45 0.94
CA GLY A 91 -9.95 14.47 2.40
C GLY A 91 -9.85 15.88 2.99
N ASP A 92 -8.99 16.73 2.43
CA ASP A 92 -8.87 18.15 2.85
C ASP A 92 -10.14 18.95 2.54
N ARG A 93 -10.79 18.67 1.40
CA ARG A 93 -11.97 19.41 0.93
C ARG A 93 -13.27 18.95 1.59
N PHE A 94 -13.48 17.64 1.72
CA PHE A 94 -14.75 17.06 2.12
C PHE A 94 -14.74 16.49 3.54
N GLY A 95 -13.58 16.43 4.21
CA GLY A 95 -13.36 15.76 5.48
C GLY A 95 -12.90 14.31 5.32
N ARG A 96 -12.05 13.86 6.25
CA ARG A 96 -11.42 12.53 6.20
C ARG A 96 -12.46 11.40 6.30
N LYS A 97 -13.38 11.49 7.25
CA LYS A 97 -14.42 10.48 7.47
C LYS A 97 -15.30 10.28 6.22
N ARG A 98 -15.74 11.36 5.58
CA ARG A 98 -16.59 11.26 4.39
C ARG A 98 -15.91 10.55 3.23
N VAL A 99 -14.62 10.83 3.01
CA VAL A 99 -13.83 10.17 1.97
C VAL A 99 -13.64 8.68 2.27
N LEU A 100 -13.38 8.32 3.54
CA LEU A 100 -13.27 6.93 3.98
C LEU A 100 -14.60 6.17 3.74
N VAL A 101 -15.72 6.75 4.14
CA VAL A 101 -17.05 6.15 3.94
C VAL A 101 -17.39 6.02 2.45
N ALA A 102 -17.10 7.05 1.64
CA ALA A 102 -17.27 6.98 0.19
C ALA A 102 -16.44 5.83 -0.43
N GLY A 103 -15.20 5.65 0.03
CA GLY A 103 -14.37 4.53 -0.37
C GLY A 103 -15.03 3.17 -0.08
N TRP A 104 -15.62 3.00 1.11
CA TRP A 104 -16.34 1.76 1.45
C TRP A 104 -17.64 1.58 0.67
N LEU A 105 -18.40 2.64 0.43
CA LEU A 105 -19.62 2.55 -0.40
C LEU A 105 -19.30 2.02 -1.81
N VAL A 106 -18.19 2.45 -2.40
CA VAL A 106 -17.69 1.92 -3.68
C VAL A 106 -17.16 0.49 -3.53
N GLY A 107 -16.64 0.12 -2.35
CA GLY A 107 -16.12 -1.22 -2.09
C GLY A 107 -17.19 -2.30 -1.87
N VAL A 108 -18.37 -1.94 -1.33
CA VAL A 108 -19.46 -2.90 -1.03
C VAL A 108 -19.89 -3.76 -2.23
N PRO A 109 -20.11 -3.22 -3.44
CA PRO A 109 -20.49 -4.03 -4.58
C PRO A 109 -19.41 -4.96 -5.12
N VAL A 110 -18.13 -4.75 -4.78
CA VAL A 110 -17.00 -5.52 -5.35
C VAL A 110 -17.17 -7.03 -5.18
N PRO A 111 -17.30 -7.59 -3.97
CA PRO A 111 -17.43 -9.03 -3.79
C PRO A 111 -18.72 -9.57 -4.44
N LEU A 112 -19.79 -8.80 -4.46
CA LEU A 112 -21.06 -9.20 -5.09
C LEU A 112 -20.90 -9.30 -6.62
N LEU A 113 -20.20 -8.34 -7.23
CA LEU A 113 -19.90 -8.38 -8.66
C LEU A 113 -19.04 -9.60 -9.03
N VAL A 114 -18.09 -9.99 -8.17
CA VAL A 114 -17.27 -11.18 -8.39
C VAL A 114 -18.10 -12.46 -8.23
N ILE A 115 -18.96 -12.54 -7.21
CA ILE A 115 -19.85 -13.69 -6.95
C ILE A 115 -20.74 -13.96 -8.16
N TRP A 116 -21.38 -12.93 -8.70
CA TRP A 116 -22.37 -13.05 -9.79
C TRP A 116 -21.81 -12.71 -11.17
N ALA A 117 -20.50 -12.61 -11.34
CA ALA A 117 -19.89 -12.26 -12.61
C ALA A 117 -20.29 -13.24 -13.72
N PRO A 118 -21.02 -12.81 -14.76
CA PRO A 118 -21.33 -13.64 -15.92
C PRO A 118 -20.20 -13.69 -16.94
N SER A 119 -19.25 -12.76 -16.86
CA SER A 119 -18.13 -12.64 -17.79
C SER A 119 -16.90 -12.02 -17.10
N TRP A 120 -15.74 -12.19 -17.70
CA TRP A 120 -14.50 -11.60 -17.18
C TRP A 120 -14.51 -10.08 -17.10
N SER A 121 -15.22 -9.40 -17.99
CA SER A 121 -15.37 -7.94 -17.95
C SER A 121 -16.04 -7.43 -16.67
N TRP A 122 -16.92 -8.22 -16.03
CA TRP A 122 -17.50 -7.89 -14.72
C TRP A 122 -16.44 -7.94 -13.62
N ILE A 123 -15.54 -8.91 -13.69
CA ILE A 123 -14.39 -9.01 -12.76
C ILE A 123 -13.48 -7.79 -12.93
N VAL A 124 -13.15 -7.42 -14.18
CA VAL A 124 -12.36 -6.22 -14.46
C VAL A 124 -13.04 -4.96 -13.92
N PHE A 125 -14.37 -4.84 -14.12
CA PHE A 125 -15.13 -3.72 -13.57
C PHE A 125 -15.17 -3.72 -12.03
N ALA A 126 -15.32 -4.88 -11.39
CA ALA A 126 -15.22 -4.99 -9.93
C ALA A 126 -13.85 -4.48 -9.43
N ASN A 127 -12.77 -4.72 -10.19
CA ASN A 127 -11.44 -4.26 -9.86
C ASN A 127 -11.19 -2.76 -10.13
N VAL A 128 -11.99 -2.12 -11.01
CA VAL A 128 -12.07 -0.64 -11.06
C VAL A 128 -12.59 -0.12 -9.71
N LEU A 129 -13.70 -0.68 -9.22
CA LEU A 129 -14.30 -0.27 -7.95
C LEU A 129 -13.37 -0.58 -6.75
N LEU A 130 -12.72 -1.75 -6.76
CA LEU A 130 -11.72 -2.10 -5.76
C LEU A 130 -10.53 -1.13 -5.75
N GLY A 131 -10.06 -0.71 -6.92
CA GLY A 131 -9.01 0.31 -7.07
C GLY A 131 -9.42 1.66 -6.44
N VAL A 132 -10.65 2.11 -6.67
CA VAL A 132 -11.21 3.32 -6.04
C VAL A 132 -11.31 3.13 -4.51
N ASN A 133 -11.87 2.01 -4.05
CA ASN A 133 -11.97 1.69 -2.62
C ASN A 133 -10.59 1.74 -1.96
N GLN A 134 -9.60 1.06 -2.54
CA GLN A 134 -8.23 1.00 -2.02
C GLN A 134 -7.57 2.39 -1.99
N GLY A 135 -7.71 3.15 -3.07
CA GLY A 135 -7.14 4.50 -3.15
C GLY A 135 -7.74 5.45 -2.11
N LEU A 136 -9.05 5.43 -1.91
CA LEU A 136 -9.72 6.28 -0.93
C LEU A 136 -9.51 5.76 0.51
N ALA A 137 -9.85 4.50 0.78
CA ALA A 137 -9.90 3.98 2.15
C ALA A 137 -8.50 3.76 2.75
N TRP A 138 -7.57 3.14 2.02
CA TRP A 138 -6.20 2.94 2.52
C TRP A 138 -5.50 4.26 2.80
N SER A 139 -5.50 5.18 1.82
CA SER A 139 -4.85 6.49 2.01
C SER A 139 -5.47 7.29 3.14
N THR A 140 -6.79 7.30 3.24
CA THR A 140 -7.48 8.06 4.29
C THR A 140 -7.20 7.50 5.67
N THR A 141 -7.19 6.16 5.85
CA THR A 141 -6.84 5.56 7.16
C THR A 141 -5.40 5.84 7.58
N VAL A 142 -4.45 5.90 6.62
CA VAL A 142 -3.06 6.36 6.89
C VAL A 142 -3.05 7.80 7.37
N ILE A 143 -3.68 8.69 6.60
CA ILE A 143 -3.70 10.13 6.89
C ILE A 143 -4.35 10.38 8.26
N MET A 144 -5.51 9.78 8.53
CA MET A 144 -6.21 9.95 9.82
C MET A 144 -5.37 9.49 11.01
N LYS A 145 -4.60 8.40 10.88
CA LYS A 145 -3.70 7.95 11.95
C LYS A 145 -2.55 8.93 12.18
N ILE A 146 -2.02 9.51 11.11
CA ILE A 146 -1.00 10.56 11.20
C ILE A 146 -1.56 11.81 11.89
N ASP A 147 -2.79 12.22 11.53
CA ASP A 147 -3.48 13.36 12.16
C ASP A 147 -3.66 13.17 13.67
N LEU A 148 -3.99 11.94 14.11
CA LEU A 148 -4.20 11.61 15.54
C LEU A 148 -2.91 11.63 16.37
N VAL A 149 -1.79 11.18 15.79
CA VAL A 149 -0.53 11.00 16.56
C VAL A 149 0.39 12.23 16.49
N GLY A 150 0.21 13.09 15.49
CA GLY A 150 1.07 14.26 15.27
C GLY A 150 2.47 13.91 14.76
N SER A 151 3.34 14.94 14.68
CA SER A 151 4.65 14.85 14.01
C SER A 151 5.60 13.80 14.61
N LYS A 152 5.61 13.65 15.95
CA LYS A 152 6.58 12.80 16.67
C LYS A 152 6.40 11.29 16.47
N GLN A 153 5.19 10.83 16.14
CA GLN A 153 4.87 9.39 16.05
C GLN A 153 4.39 8.95 14.66
N ARG A 154 4.57 9.78 13.64
CA ARG A 154 4.13 9.48 12.25
C ARG A 154 4.71 8.18 11.69
N GLY A 155 6.00 7.91 11.93
CA GLY A 155 6.66 6.68 11.49
C GLY A 155 6.02 5.43 12.10
N LEU A 156 5.74 5.45 13.40
CA LEU A 156 5.05 4.34 14.10
C LEU A 156 3.63 4.14 13.54
N ALA A 157 2.88 5.23 13.34
CA ALA A 157 1.52 5.16 12.79
C ALA A 157 1.49 4.55 11.39
N MET A 158 2.44 4.92 10.53
CA MET A 158 2.58 4.36 9.20
C MET A 158 2.98 2.88 9.25
N GLY A 159 3.96 2.51 10.08
CA GLY A 159 4.40 1.12 10.23
C GLY A 159 3.28 0.20 10.70
N LEU A 160 2.51 0.61 11.71
CA LEU A 160 1.36 -0.16 12.22
C LEU A 160 0.24 -0.26 11.18
N ASN A 161 0.03 0.80 10.38
CA ASN A 161 -0.95 0.76 9.30
C ASN A 161 -0.59 -0.29 8.26
N GLU A 162 0.64 -0.25 7.76
CA GLU A 162 1.10 -1.16 6.71
C GLU A 162 1.19 -2.60 7.22
N PHE A 163 1.69 -2.81 8.44
CA PHE A 163 1.69 -4.12 9.10
C PHE A 163 0.29 -4.75 9.12
N ALA A 164 -0.71 -4.03 9.64
CA ALA A 164 -2.07 -4.55 9.75
C ALA A 164 -2.69 -4.79 8.36
N GLY A 165 -2.47 -3.89 7.41
CA GLY A 165 -2.97 -4.02 6.05
C GLY A 165 -2.42 -5.25 5.34
N TYR A 166 -1.09 -5.44 5.31
CA TYR A 166 -0.47 -6.57 4.61
C TYR A 166 -0.64 -7.90 5.34
N LEU A 167 -0.69 -7.91 6.67
CA LEU A 167 -1.04 -9.13 7.42
C LEU A 167 -2.47 -9.56 7.10
N ALA A 168 -3.41 -8.62 6.98
CA ALA A 168 -4.78 -8.93 6.59
C ALA A 168 -4.87 -9.41 5.12
N VAL A 169 -4.08 -8.85 4.20
CA VAL A 169 -3.90 -9.38 2.83
C VAL A 169 -3.49 -10.85 2.89
N ALA A 170 -2.47 -11.17 3.68
CA ALA A 170 -1.94 -12.52 3.82
C ALA A 170 -2.99 -13.50 4.36
N ILE A 171 -3.59 -13.16 5.50
CA ILE A 171 -4.60 -14.00 6.14
C ILE A 171 -5.79 -14.25 5.21
N SER A 172 -6.26 -13.22 4.52
CA SER A 172 -7.38 -13.33 3.59
C SER A 172 -7.03 -14.18 2.36
N ALA A 173 -5.82 -14.04 1.81
CA ALA A 173 -5.35 -14.87 0.70
C ALA A 173 -5.30 -16.37 1.08
N TYR A 174 -4.82 -16.69 2.28
CA TYR A 174 -4.83 -18.06 2.79
C TYR A 174 -6.27 -18.57 3.02
N ALA A 175 -7.09 -17.76 3.69
CA ALA A 175 -8.47 -18.14 3.99
C ALA A 175 -9.29 -18.45 2.73
N THR A 176 -9.14 -17.64 1.67
CA THR A 176 -9.82 -17.89 0.39
C THR A 176 -9.32 -19.14 -0.30
N GLY A 177 -8.01 -19.44 -0.24
CA GLY A 177 -7.44 -20.69 -0.75
C GLY A 177 -7.96 -21.92 0.00
N GLU A 178 -8.05 -21.84 1.34
CA GLU A 178 -8.58 -22.91 2.19
C GLU A 178 -10.08 -23.15 1.94
N ILE A 179 -10.89 -22.10 1.86
CA ILE A 179 -12.32 -22.21 1.54
C ILE A 179 -12.49 -22.78 0.12
N ALA A 180 -11.78 -22.22 -0.86
CA ALA A 180 -11.87 -22.68 -2.24
C ALA A 180 -11.46 -24.14 -2.42
N SER A 181 -10.53 -24.65 -1.61
CA SER A 181 -10.12 -26.06 -1.63
C SER A 181 -11.22 -27.03 -1.22
N ARG A 182 -12.20 -26.55 -0.43
CA ARG A 182 -13.29 -27.36 0.13
C ARG A 182 -14.59 -27.27 -0.66
N VAL A 183 -14.92 -26.05 -1.15
CA VAL A 183 -16.25 -25.76 -1.70
C VAL A 183 -16.23 -25.15 -3.11
N GLY A 184 -15.03 -24.88 -3.67
CA GLY A 184 -14.90 -24.31 -5.02
C GLY A 184 -14.46 -22.84 -5.03
N LEU A 185 -14.16 -22.34 -6.24
CA LEU A 185 -13.57 -21.01 -6.42
C LEU A 185 -14.58 -19.88 -6.18
N ARG A 186 -15.86 -20.08 -6.45
CA ARG A 186 -17.00 -19.15 -6.24
C ARG A 186 -18.27 -19.94 -5.86
N PRO A 187 -19.22 -19.33 -5.14
CA PRO A 187 -19.23 -17.97 -4.55
C PRO A 187 -18.59 -17.87 -3.16
N GLU A 188 -18.41 -18.98 -2.45
CA GLU A 188 -18.20 -19.06 -1.00
C GLU A 188 -16.99 -18.27 -0.50
N PRO A 189 -15.79 -18.28 -1.16
CA PRO A 189 -14.65 -17.49 -0.69
C PRO A 189 -14.95 -15.98 -0.63
N PHE A 190 -15.82 -15.49 -1.51
CA PHE A 190 -16.13 -14.07 -1.62
C PHE A 190 -17.19 -13.57 -0.62
N TYR A 191 -17.86 -14.47 0.12
CA TYR A 191 -18.70 -14.07 1.25
C TYR A 191 -17.89 -13.40 2.36
N LEU A 192 -16.61 -13.77 2.53
CA LEU A 192 -15.69 -13.03 3.40
C LEU A 192 -15.58 -11.56 2.96
N GLY A 193 -15.52 -11.31 1.65
CA GLY A 193 -15.45 -9.95 1.11
C GLY A 193 -16.70 -9.14 1.41
N VAL A 194 -17.87 -9.74 1.34
CA VAL A 194 -19.12 -9.10 1.77
C VAL A 194 -19.06 -8.71 3.23
N ALA A 195 -18.59 -9.62 4.09
CA ALA A 195 -18.42 -9.34 5.52
C ALA A 195 -17.43 -8.21 5.76
N PHE A 196 -16.27 -8.21 5.10
CA PHE A 196 -15.26 -7.16 5.24
C PHE A 196 -15.77 -5.80 4.77
N ALA A 197 -16.48 -5.75 3.65
CA ALA A 197 -17.03 -4.51 3.11
C ALA A 197 -18.12 -3.93 4.01
N VAL A 198 -19.04 -4.75 4.50
CA VAL A 198 -20.11 -4.33 5.42
C VAL A 198 -19.55 -3.89 6.76
N LEU A 199 -18.63 -4.65 7.36
CA LEU A 199 -17.99 -4.29 8.62
C LEU A 199 -17.13 -3.03 8.47
N GLY A 200 -16.35 -2.93 7.39
CA GLY A 200 -15.53 -1.75 7.11
C GLY A 200 -16.37 -0.49 6.96
N LEU A 201 -17.50 -0.57 6.21
CA LEU A 201 -18.45 0.52 6.08
C LEU A 201 -19.12 0.88 7.42
N ALA A 202 -19.64 -0.12 8.12
CA ALA A 202 -20.34 0.08 9.41
C ALA A 202 -19.42 0.72 10.46
N LEU A 203 -18.21 0.20 10.65
CA LEU A 203 -17.24 0.77 11.59
C LEU A 203 -16.85 2.19 11.18
N SER A 204 -16.62 2.43 9.89
CA SER A 204 -16.24 3.76 9.38
C SER A 204 -17.37 4.78 9.56
N GLN A 205 -18.61 4.37 9.30
CA GLN A 205 -19.78 5.26 9.42
C GLN A 205 -20.15 5.53 10.88
N LEU A 206 -20.18 4.49 11.73
CA LEU A 206 -20.74 4.57 13.08
C LEU A 206 -19.72 5.00 14.13
N LEU A 207 -18.48 4.49 14.06
CA LEU A 207 -17.50 4.62 15.15
C LEU A 207 -16.31 5.52 14.81
N VAL A 208 -15.91 5.64 13.54
CA VAL A 208 -14.80 6.53 13.15
C VAL A 208 -15.24 7.99 13.27
N ARG A 209 -14.38 8.81 13.92
CA ARG A 209 -14.55 10.25 14.02
C ARG A 209 -13.66 10.97 13.00
N ASP A 210 -14.10 12.12 12.50
CA ASP A 210 -13.29 12.95 11.61
C ASP A 210 -12.06 13.51 12.33
N THR A 211 -10.91 13.58 11.65
CA THR A 211 -9.64 14.05 12.25
C THR A 211 -9.28 15.48 11.86
N MET A 212 -10.13 16.20 11.12
CA MET A 212 -9.84 17.57 10.66
C MET A 212 -9.63 18.56 11.81
N THR A 213 -10.25 18.32 12.99
CA THR A 213 -10.02 19.13 14.19
C THR A 213 -8.58 19.00 14.70
N HIS A 214 -7.99 17.77 14.65
CA HIS A 214 -6.59 17.53 15.03
C HIS A 214 -5.63 18.22 14.06
N VAL A 215 -5.93 18.21 12.74
CA VAL A 215 -5.15 18.92 11.72
C VAL A 215 -5.13 20.42 11.98
N ARG A 216 -6.28 21.01 12.27
CA ARG A 216 -6.39 22.46 12.58
C ARG A 216 -5.63 22.82 13.85
N HIS A 217 -5.70 21.97 14.88
CA HIS A 217 -4.98 22.16 16.14
C HIS A 217 -3.46 22.07 15.93
N GLU A 218 -2.96 21.07 15.17
CA GLU A 218 -1.53 20.93 14.84
C GLU A 218 -1.04 22.16 14.06
N ALA A 219 -1.81 22.61 13.07
CA ALA A 219 -1.48 23.79 12.28
C ALA A 219 -1.43 25.09 13.11
N ALA A 220 -2.37 25.26 14.06
CA ALA A 220 -2.40 26.41 14.96
C ALA A 220 -1.24 26.39 15.98
N SER A 221 -0.80 25.19 16.39
CA SER A 221 0.31 25.01 17.35
C SER A 221 1.70 25.10 16.70
N ALA A 222 1.79 24.94 15.38
CA ALA A 222 3.01 25.16 14.62
C ALA A 222 3.22 26.67 14.45
N ALA A 223 3.89 27.31 15.44
CA ALA A 223 4.27 28.72 15.33
C ALA A 223 5.01 28.96 14.01
N PRO A 224 4.81 30.13 13.37
CA PRO A 224 5.56 30.47 12.16
C PRO A 224 7.03 30.62 12.55
N ASP A 225 7.83 29.56 12.34
CA ASP A 225 9.27 29.66 12.33
C ASP A 225 9.60 30.70 11.26
N GLY A 226 10.19 31.82 11.65
CA GLY A 226 10.56 32.96 10.78
C GLY A 226 11.60 32.62 9.70
N ARG A 227 11.74 31.33 9.37
CA ARG A 227 12.51 30.84 8.23
C ARG A 227 11.74 31.22 6.97
N ARG A 228 12.33 32.12 6.19
CA ARG A 228 11.91 32.53 4.83
C ARG A 228 11.26 31.31 4.15
N ALA A 229 9.98 31.43 3.80
CA ALA A 229 9.26 30.42 3.06
C ALA A 229 10.04 30.12 1.77
N ALA A 230 10.70 28.97 1.74
CA ALA A 230 11.38 28.53 0.53
C ALA A 230 10.32 28.49 -0.57
N ARG A 231 10.62 29.06 -1.74
CA ARG A 231 9.68 29.10 -2.86
C ARG A 231 9.21 27.68 -3.15
N THR A 232 7.94 27.40 -2.92
CA THR A 232 7.34 26.12 -3.24
C THR A 232 7.33 25.96 -4.76
N PRO A 233 8.02 24.96 -5.35
CA PRO A 233 8.03 24.77 -6.79
C PRO A 233 6.60 24.55 -7.33
N ARG A 234 6.34 24.93 -8.55
CA ARG A 234 5.04 24.67 -9.21
C ARG A 234 4.79 23.17 -9.32
N ALA A 235 3.53 22.75 -9.37
CA ALA A 235 3.16 21.33 -9.44
C ALA A 235 3.88 20.58 -10.59
N ARG A 236 4.03 21.19 -11.77
CA ARG A 236 4.76 20.62 -12.91
C ARG A 236 6.26 20.47 -12.62
N GLU A 237 6.85 21.43 -11.93
CA GLU A 237 8.27 21.40 -11.53
C GLU A 237 8.52 20.30 -10.50
N LEU A 238 7.61 20.15 -9.52
CA LEU A 238 7.65 19.07 -8.53
C LEU A 238 7.49 17.70 -9.18
N PHE A 239 6.57 17.57 -10.12
CA PHE A 239 6.40 16.34 -10.86
C PHE A 239 7.67 15.96 -11.61
N ALA A 240 8.29 16.90 -12.32
CA ALA A 240 9.55 16.68 -13.02
C ALA A 240 10.70 16.37 -12.05
N LEU A 241 10.75 17.04 -10.89
CA LEU A 241 11.78 16.83 -9.87
C LEU A 241 11.73 15.38 -9.33
N VAL A 242 10.55 14.91 -8.92
CA VAL A 242 10.36 13.58 -8.34
C VAL A 242 10.48 12.47 -9.38
N SER A 243 10.07 12.74 -10.62
CA SER A 243 9.97 11.72 -11.67
C SER A 243 11.27 11.49 -12.44
N TRP A 244 12.17 12.50 -12.59
CA TRP A 244 13.38 12.32 -13.41
C TRP A 244 14.54 13.29 -13.14
N ARG A 245 14.33 14.46 -12.49
CA ARG A 245 15.39 15.47 -12.34
C ARG A 245 16.30 15.27 -11.14
N ASP A 246 15.72 14.96 -9.97
CA ASP A 246 16.50 14.72 -8.75
C ASP A 246 16.94 13.26 -8.69
N PRO A 247 18.25 12.96 -8.55
CA PRO A 247 18.75 11.59 -8.56
C PRO A 247 18.20 10.71 -7.43
N ALA A 248 17.99 11.27 -6.24
CA ALA A 248 17.47 10.51 -5.10
C ALA A 248 15.98 10.23 -5.27
N LEU A 249 15.19 11.26 -5.61
CA LEU A 249 13.73 11.13 -5.78
C LEU A 249 13.38 10.25 -7.00
N PHE A 250 14.13 10.39 -8.11
CA PHE A 250 13.96 9.50 -9.27
C PHE A 250 14.31 8.05 -8.92
N SER A 251 15.45 7.82 -8.25
CA SER A 251 15.85 6.48 -7.82
C SER A 251 14.81 5.85 -6.90
N ALA A 252 14.22 6.64 -5.99
CA ALA A 252 13.15 6.17 -5.12
C ALA A 252 11.86 5.86 -5.93
N SER A 253 11.49 6.70 -6.89
CA SER A 253 10.28 6.52 -7.70
C SER A 253 10.36 5.29 -8.61
N GLN A 254 11.49 5.08 -9.31
CA GLN A 254 11.68 3.89 -10.15
C GLN A 254 11.77 2.60 -9.30
N ALA A 255 12.50 2.63 -8.16
CA ALA A 255 12.57 1.47 -7.27
C ALA A 255 11.19 1.13 -6.67
N GLY A 256 10.39 2.14 -6.33
CA GLY A 256 9.01 1.96 -5.87
C GLY A 256 8.11 1.34 -6.95
N LEU A 257 8.23 1.77 -8.20
CA LEU A 257 7.51 1.20 -9.34
C LEU A 257 7.89 -0.28 -9.51
N VAL A 258 9.18 -0.60 -9.54
CA VAL A 258 9.67 -1.97 -9.73
C VAL A 258 9.34 -2.86 -8.53
N ASN A 259 9.38 -2.33 -7.32
CA ASN A 259 8.93 -3.06 -6.12
C ASN A 259 7.46 -3.49 -6.22
N ASN A 260 6.57 -2.59 -6.67
CA ASN A 260 5.15 -2.92 -6.87
C ASN A 260 4.87 -3.71 -8.17
N LEU A 261 5.77 -3.66 -9.13
CA LEU A 261 5.74 -4.55 -10.29
C LEU A 261 5.89 -6.01 -9.84
N ASN A 262 6.77 -6.28 -8.86
CA ASN A 262 6.90 -7.61 -8.25
C ASN A 262 5.60 -8.04 -7.53
N ASP A 263 4.90 -7.13 -6.85
CA ASP A 263 3.63 -7.45 -6.20
C ASP A 263 2.52 -7.73 -7.23
N GLY A 264 2.47 -6.99 -8.34
CA GLY A 264 1.55 -7.25 -9.46
C GLY A 264 1.81 -8.61 -10.13
N LEU A 265 3.08 -8.97 -10.36
CA LEU A 265 3.50 -10.29 -10.80
C LEU A 265 3.03 -11.39 -9.83
N ALA A 266 3.38 -11.24 -8.54
CA ALA A 266 3.10 -12.23 -7.52
C ALA A 266 1.59 -12.46 -7.35
N TRP A 267 0.79 -11.40 -7.37
CA TRP A 267 -0.66 -11.50 -7.30
C TRP A 267 -1.26 -12.24 -8.50
N GLY A 268 -0.79 -11.92 -9.72
CA GLY A 268 -1.37 -12.45 -10.94
C GLY A 268 -0.83 -13.81 -11.34
N LEU A 269 0.49 -13.96 -11.37
CA LEU A 269 1.12 -15.10 -12.03
C LEU A 269 1.45 -16.26 -11.09
N PHE A 270 1.72 -16.00 -9.79
CA PHE A 270 2.08 -17.08 -8.86
C PHE A 270 0.99 -18.13 -8.70
N PRO A 271 -0.31 -17.80 -8.52
CA PRO A 271 -1.35 -18.82 -8.41
C PRO A 271 -1.40 -19.74 -9.64
N LEU A 272 -1.23 -19.17 -10.83
CA LEU A 272 -1.22 -19.91 -12.09
C LEU A 272 0.04 -20.79 -12.22
N PHE A 273 1.21 -20.25 -11.86
CA PHE A 273 2.48 -20.98 -11.87
C PHE A 273 2.46 -22.16 -10.91
N PHE A 274 1.97 -22.01 -9.71
CA PHE A 274 1.87 -23.08 -8.73
C PHE A 274 0.77 -24.10 -9.08
N ALA A 275 -0.35 -23.66 -9.65
CA ALA A 275 -1.39 -24.55 -10.15
C ALA A 275 -0.88 -25.42 -11.31
N ALA A 276 -0.12 -24.84 -12.25
CA ALA A 276 0.53 -25.58 -13.34
C ALA A 276 1.58 -26.59 -12.83
N ALA A 277 2.16 -26.35 -11.65
CA ALA A 277 3.05 -27.31 -10.99
C ALA A 277 2.29 -28.40 -10.20
N GLY A 278 0.95 -28.42 -10.24
CA GLY A 278 0.11 -29.46 -9.64
C GLY A 278 -0.23 -29.22 -8.16
N LEU A 279 0.00 -28.03 -7.62
CA LEU A 279 -0.32 -27.73 -6.23
C LEU A 279 -1.84 -27.60 -6.00
N SER A 280 -2.28 -28.01 -4.82
CA SER A 280 -3.63 -27.82 -4.35
C SER A 280 -3.93 -26.34 -4.06
N LEU A 281 -5.21 -25.95 -4.07
CA LEU A 281 -5.64 -24.59 -3.74
C LEU A 281 -5.21 -24.15 -2.33
N ARG A 282 -5.15 -25.09 -1.38
CA ARG A 282 -4.66 -24.86 -0.03
C ARG A 282 -3.17 -24.49 -0.02
N GLU A 283 -2.33 -25.21 -0.75
CA GLU A 283 -0.89 -24.93 -0.88
C GLU A 283 -0.65 -23.61 -1.60
N ILE A 284 -1.41 -23.33 -2.66
CA ILE A 284 -1.37 -22.02 -3.36
C ILE A 284 -1.75 -20.90 -2.40
N GLY A 285 -2.79 -21.07 -1.58
CA GLY A 285 -3.18 -20.10 -0.54
C GLY A 285 -2.06 -19.85 0.48
N LEU A 286 -1.35 -20.92 0.91
CA LEU A 286 -0.21 -20.79 1.81
C LEU A 286 0.96 -20.04 1.18
N LEU A 287 1.23 -20.28 -0.11
CA LEU A 287 2.26 -19.55 -0.87
C LEU A 287 1.87 -18.09 -1.12
N ALA A 288 0.58 -17.82 -1.35
CA ALA A 288 0.07 -16.45 -1.47
C ALA A 288 0.09 -15.69 -0.12
N PHE A 289 0.00 -16.42 1.00
CA PHE A 289 0.12 -15.86 2.36
C PHE A 289 1.54 -15.41 2.70
N ILE A 290 2.55 -16.26 2.41
CA ILE A 290 3.91 -16.09 2.98
C ILE A 290 4.57 -14.77 2.57
N TYR A 291 4.39 -14.34 1.32
CA TYR A 291 4.98 -13.12 0.79
C TYR A 291 4.47 -11.86 1.51
N PRO A 292 3.16 -11.55 1.54
CA PRO A 292 2.66 -10.36 2.25
C PRO A 292 2.76 -10.50 3.77
N ALA A 293 2.77 -11.70 4.34
CA ALA A 293 2.97 -11.91 5.77
C ALA A 293 4.39 -11.53 6.21
N THR A 294 5.39 -12.05 5.52
CA THR A 294 6.80 -11.72 5.81
C THR A 294 7.10 -10.25 5.53
N TRP A 295 6.54 -9.69 4.47
CA TRP A 295 6.61 -8.25 4.23
C TRP A 295 6.01 -7.45 5.38
N GLY A 296 4.76 -7.72 5.78
CA GLY A 296 4.08 -7.02 6.88
C GLY A 296 4.86 -7.09 8.18
N VAL A 297 5.33 -8.29 8.56
CA VAL A 297 6.05 -8.51 9.82
C VAL A 297 7.46 -7.88 9.78
N ALA A 298 8.24 -8.12 8.73
CA ALA A 298 9.62 -7.67 8.67
C ALA A 298 9.78 -6.14 8.64
N GLN A 299 8.79 -5.41 8.09
CA GLN A 299 8.87 -3.94 8.03
C GLN A 299 8.84 -3.25 9.39
N ILE A 300 8.42 -3.94 10.47
CA ILE A 300 8.48 -3.42 11.84
C ILE A 300 9.93 -3.08 12.22
N TRP A 301 10.88 -3.89 11.76
CA TRP A 301 12.31 -3.71 12.07
C TRP A 301 13.06 -2.95 10.98
N THR A 302 12.71 -3.12 9.71
CA THR A 302 13.47 -2.56 8.59
C THR A 302 13.39 -1.03 8.53
N GLY A 303 12.30 -0.42 8.98
CA GLY A 303 12.23 1.04 9.12
C GLY A 303 13.32 1.60 10.03
N GLY A 304 13.47 1.03 11.24
CA GLY A 304 14.54 1.42 12.18
C GLY A 304 15.95 1.03 11.71
N LEU A 305 16.07 -0.06 10.94
CA LEU A 305 17.33 -0.49 10.36
C LEU A 305 17.85 0.52 9.33
N SER A 306 16.95 1.12 8.54
CA SER A 306 17.30 2.14 7.56
C SER A 306 17.87 3.43 8.19
N ASP A 307 17.50 3.74 9.44
CA ASP A 307 18.03 4.88 10.20
C ASP A 307 19.46 4.64 10.70
N ARG A 308 19.92 3.38 10.65
CA ARG A 308 21.29 2.99 11.10
C ARG A 308 22.22 2.69 9.94
N LEU A 309 21.74 1.96 8.93
CA LEU A 309 22.55 1.48 7.80
C LEU A 309 22.55 2.45 6.60
N GLY A 310 21.71 3.47 6.61
CA GLY A 310 21.49 4.35 5.47
C GLY A 310 20.35 3.87 4.55
N ARG A 311 19.84 4.79 3.73
CA ARG A 311 18.70 4.53 2.85
C ARG A 311 19.11 3.76 1.61
N LYS A 312 20.16 4.25 0.92
CA LYS A 312 20.63 3.76 -0.36
C LYS A 312 20.92 2.25 -0.34
N TRP A 313 21.76 1.80 0.58
CA TRP A 313 22.23 0.42 0.59
C TRP A 313 21.17 -0.56 1.03
N LEU A 314 20.26 -0.14 1.93
CA LEU A 314 19.15 -1.00 2.34
C LEU A 314 18.13 -1.18 1.19
N ILE A 315 17.85 -0.13 0.41
CA ILE A 315 17.00 -0.23 -0.81
C ILE A 315 17.68 -1.13 -1.84
N ALA A 316 18.96 -0.90 -2.15
CA ALA A 316 19.69 -1.69 -3.15
C ALA A 316 19.75 -3.18 -2.77
N ALA A 317 20.07 -3.50 -1.53
CA ALA A 317 20.11 -4.86 -1.01
C ALA A 317 18.74 -5.52 -1.01
N GLY A 318 17.68 -4.80 -0.62
CA GLY A 318 16.31 -5.31 -0.65
C GLY A 318 15.81 -5.59 -2.06
N MET A 319 16.13 -4.73 -3.04
CA MET A 319 15.81 -4.98 -4.45
C MET A 319 16.59 -6.18 -5.00
N ALA A 320 17.87 -6.31 -4.68
CA ALA A 320 18.67 -7.47 -5.07
C ALA A 320 18.09 -8.76 -4.47
N LEU A 321 17.73 -8.75 -3.19
CA LEU A 321 17.12 -9.91 -2.51
C LEU A 321 15.79 -10.31 -3.18
N GLN A 322 14.92 -9.36 -3.50
CA GLN A 322 13.67 -9.60 -4.21
C GLN A 322 13.92 -10.25 -5.58
N GLY A 323 14.79 -9.65 -6.38
CA GLY A 323 15.07 -10.15 -7.72
C GLY A 323 15.70 -11.54 -7.71
N LEU A 324 16.66 -11.80 -6.80
CA LEU A 324 17.27 -13.12 -6.60
C LEU A 324 16.24 -14.16 -6.11
N ALA A 325 15.32 -13.78 -5.21
CA ALA A 325 14.24 -14.65 -4.75
C ALA A 325 13.31 -15.06 -5.89
N LEU A 326 12.98 -14.13 -6.82
CA LEU A 326 12.17 -14.42 -8.02
C LEU A 326 12.90 -15.37 -8.97
N VAL A 327 14.20 -15.17 -9.22
CA VAL A 327 15.00 -16.06 -10.04
C VAL A 327 15.13 -17.45 -9.40
N ALA A 328 15.37 -17.49 -8.09
CA ALA A 328 15.46 -18.76 -7.35
C ALA A 328 14.11 -19.52 -7.35
N MET A 329 12.97 -18.82 -7.31
CA MET A 329 11.64 -19.44 -7.31
C MET A 329 11.40 -20.32 -8.54
N VAL A 330 11.91 -19.95 -9.71
CA VAL A 330 11.77 -20.74 -10.93
C VAL A 330 12.80 -21.87 -11.03
N ALA A 331 13.91 -21.78 -10.28
CA ALA A 331 14.95 -22.79 -10.25
C ALA A 331 14.66 -23.93 -9.27
N VAL A 332 13.83 -23.70 -8.25
CA VAL A 332 13.49 -24.70 -7.22
C VAL A 332 12.14 -25.36 -7.49
N ARG A 333 11.88 -26.49 -6.83
CA ARG A 333 10.62 -27.23 -6.90
C ARG A 333 10.15 -27.62 -5.49
N GLY A 334 8.84 -27.63 -5.30
CA GLY A 334 8.18 -28.07 -4.08
C GLY A 334 7.80 -26.95 -3.13
N VAL A 335 6.87 -27.22 -2.24
CA VAL A 335 6.22 -26.22 -1.37
C VAL A 335 7.23 -25.52 -0.44
N ALA A 336 8.11 -26.28 0.21
CA ALA A 336 9.04 -25.70 1.20
C ALA A 336 10.07 -24.73 0.58
N PRO A 337 10.78 -25.06 -0.55
CA PRO A 337 11.62 -24.08 -1.24
C PRO A 337 10.85 -22.85 -1.76
N TRP A 338 9.62 -23.03 -2.27
CA TRP A 338 8.79 -21.91 -2.72
C TRP A 338 8.34 -21.03 -1.56
N LEU A 339 8.04 -21.58 -0.38
CA LEU A 339 7.77 -20.79 0.84
C LEU A 339 8.99 -19.97 1.23
N LEU A 340 10.20 -20.55 1.17
CA LEU A 340 11.43 -19.83 1.45
C LEU A 340 11.66 -18.66 0.49
N THR A 341 11.54 -18.90 -0.83
CA THR A 341 11.71 -17.84 -1.82
C THR A 341 10.63 -16.77 -1.72
N GLY A 342 9.38 -17.13 -1.43
CA GLY A 342 8.30 -16.19 -1.13
C GLY A 342 8.57 -15.36 0.13
N ALA A 343 9.11 -15.97 1.19
CA ALA A 343 9.51 -15.27 2.40
C ALA A 343 10.66 -14.28 2.14
N LEU A 344 11.69 -14.69 1.40
CA LEU A 344 12.80 -13.82 1.00
C LEU A 344 12.33 -12.64 0.15
N LEU A 345 11.39 -12.86 -0.77
CA LEU A 345 10.74 -11.79 -1.53
C LEU A 345 10.05 -10.79 -0.59
N GLY A 346 9.33 -11.28 0.42
CA GLY A 346 8.65 -10.45 1.42
C GLY A 346 9.63 -9.63 2.29
N VAL A 347 10.71 -10.26 2.74
CA VAL A 347 11.77 -9.56 3.50
C VAL A 347 12.42 -8.48 2.65
N GLY A 348 12.77 -8.78 1.40
CA GLY A 348 13.32 -7.80 0.46
C GLY A 348 12.38 -6.61 0.25
N THR A 349 11.08 -6.87 0.10
CA THR A 349 10.05 -5.81 -0.02
C THR A 349 9.97 -4.96 1.25
N ALA A 350 10.06 -5.58 2.42
CA ALA A 350 10.07 -4.87 3.71
C ALA A 350 11.31 -3.97 3.89
N MET A 351 12.46 -4.36 3.36
CA MET A 351 13.67 -3.51 3.35
C MET A 351 13.50 -2.27 2.46
N VAL A 352 12.76 -2.40 1.38
CA VAL A 352 12.61 -1.37 0.34
C VAL A 352 11.52 -0.35 0.68
N TYR A 353 10.30 -0.80 0.92
CA TYR A 353 9.14 0.07 0.93
C TYR A 353 9.18 1.19 1.98
N PRO A 354 9.38 0.93 3.28
CA PRO A 354 9.46 1.99 4.28
C PRO A 354 10.68 2.90 4.07
N THR A 355 11.78 2.33 3.57
CA THR A 355 13.03 3.05 3.32
C THR A 355 12.91 4.05 2.17
N LEU A 356 12.14 3.72 1.12
CA LEU A 356 11.84 4.65 0.02
C LEU A 356 11.06 5.88 0.50
N LEU A 357 10.06 5.66 1.36
CA LEU A 357 9.29 6.76 1.95
C LEU A 357 10.16 7.64 2.85
N ALA A 358 11.08 7.03 3.61
CA ALA A 358 12.03 7.76 4.44
C ALA A 358 13.00 8.59 3.57
N ALA A 359 13.56 8.00 2.51
CA ALA A 359 14.46 8.70 1.59
C ALA A 359 13.80 9.93 0.94
N ILE A 360 12.53 9.81 0.53
CA ILE A 360 11.76 10.95 0.01
C ILE A 360 11.56 12.00 1.10
N GLY A 361 11.28 11.55 2.33
CA GLY A 361 11.13 12.44 3.49
C GLY A 361 12.39 13.22 3.83
N ASP A 362 13.57 12.60 3.63
CA ASP A 362 14.87 13.21 3.90
C ASP A 362 15.21 14.33 2.87
N VAL A 363 14.84 14.13 1.59
CA VAL A 363 15.15 15.05 0.49
C VAL A 363 14.09 16.15 0.32
N ALA A 364 12.80 15.80 0.49
CA ALA A 364 11.71 16.70 0.22
C ALA A 364 11.53 17.74 1.32
N HIS A 365 11.59 19.04 0.97
CA HIS A 365 11.33 20.12 1.92
C HIS A 365 9.91 20.02 2.50
N PRO A 366 9.69 20.33 3.79
CA PRO A 366 8.40 20.20 4.45
C PRO A 366 7.21 20.83 3.71
N SER A 367 7.42 21.97 3.03
CA SER A 367 6.35 22.70 2.30
C SER A 367 5.80 21.94 1.08
N TRP A 368 6.52 20.98 0.52
CA TRP A 368 6.08 20.21 -0.64
C TRP A 368 6.28 18.69 -0.50
N ARG A 369 6.70 18.21 0.67
CA ARG A 369 6.91 16.78 0.97
C ARG A 369 5.66 15.93 0.70
N GLY A 370 4.49 16.42 1.09
CA GLY A 370 3.22 15.72 0.82
C GLY A 370 2.97 15.49 -0.68
N THR A 371 3.27 16.51 -1.49
CA THR A 371 3.16 16.39 -2.96
C THR A 371 4.21 15.42 -3.53
N ALA A 372 5.45 15.44 -3.02
CA ALA A 372 6.48 14.49 -3.45
C ALA A 372 6.10 13.04 -3.15
N VAL A 373 5.60 12.76 -1.94
CA VAL A 373 5.08 11.44 -1.57
C VAL A 373 3.89 11.04 -2.44
N GLY A 374 3.00 11.98 -2.78
CA GLY A 374 1.87 11.73 -3.69
C GLY A 374 2.33 11.32 -5.09
N ILE A 375 3.34 12.00 -5.66
CA ILE A 375 3.91 11.67 -6.97
C ILE A 375 4.64 10.32 -6.93
N TYR A 376 5.41 10.07 -5.88
CA TYR A 376 6.04 8.75 -5.66
C TYR A 376 5.00 7.62 -5.60
N ARG A 377 3.91 7.81 -4.84
CA ARG A 377 2.82 6.82 -4.75
C ARG A 377 2.14 6.57 -6.08
N LEU A 378 1.99 7.60 -6.92
CA LEU A 378 1.50 7.43 -8.28
C LEU A 378 2.38 6.45 -9.06
N TRP A 379 3.71 6.67 -9.09
CA TRP A 379 4.65 5.78 -9.76
C TRP A 379 4.66 4.38 -9.17
N ARG A 380 4.71 4.30 -7.84
CA ARG A 380 4.69 3.02 -7.12
C ARG A 380 3.43 2.21 -7.46
N ASP A 381 2.26 2.81 -7.36
CA ASP A 381 1.00 2.08 -7.53
C ASP A 381 0.74 1.73 -9.02
N LEU A 382 1.28 2.51 -9.98
CA LEU A 382 1.35 2.11 -11.38
C LEU A 382 2.18 0.83 -11.59
N GLY A 383 3.09 0.52 -10.68
CA GLY A 383 3.83 -0.74 -10.67
C GLY A 383 2.94 -1.98 -10.72
N TYR A 384 1.76 -1.97 -10.08
CA TYR A 384 0.78 -3.06 -10.21
C TYR A 384 0.35 -3.28 -11.66
N ALA A 385 0.00 -2.19 -12.35
CA ALA A 385 -0.45 -2.26 -13.74
C ALA A 385 0.68 -2.71 -14.68
N VAL A 386 1.84 -2.07 -14.54
CA VAL A 386 3.03 -2.41 -15.36
C VAL A 386 3.47 -3.85 -15.09
N GLY A 387 3.45 -4.28 -13.82
CA GLY A 387 3.82 -5.63 -13.42
C GLY A 387 2.89 -6.70 -13.98
N ALA A 388 1.58 -6.50 -13.85
CA ALA A 388 0.59 -7.43 -14.38
C ALA A 388 0.67 -7.54 -15.91
N LEU A 389 0.76 -6.41 -16.61
CA LEU A 389 0.88 -6.39 -18.07
C LEU A 389 2.19 -7.02 -18.54
N ALA A 390 3.33 -6.61 -17.96
CA ALA A 390 4.63 -7.17 -18.32
C ALA A 390 4.70 -8.68 -18.02
N ALA A 391 4.25 -9.11 -16.83
CA ALA A 391 4.22 -10.51 -16.46
C ALA A 391 3.31 -11.32 -17.39
N GLY A 392 2.12 -10.81 -17.71
CA GLY A 392 1.19 -11.47 -18.62
C GLY A 392 1.73 -11.62 -20.04
N LEU A 393 2.22 -10.53 -20.63
CA LEU A 393 2.78 -10.53 -22.00
C LEU A 393 4.03 -11.42 -22.11
N LEU A 394 4.94 -11.34 -21.13
CA LEU A 394 6.11 -12.22 -21.10
C LEU A 394 5.70 -13.68 -20.89
N ALA A 395 4.69 -13.96 -20.09
CA ALA A 395 4.21 -15.31 -19.88
C ALA A 395 3.52 -15.88 -21.13
N ASP A 396 2.76 -15.06 -21.86
CA ASP A 396 2.14 -15.45 -23.14
C ASP A 396 3.21 -15.74 -24.21
N ALA A 397 4.30 -14.96 -24.24
CA ALA A 397 5.34 -15.12 -25.26
C ALA A 397 6.39 -16.21 -24.93
N PHE A 398 6.81 -16.33 -23.68
CA PHE A 398 7.97 -17.13 -23.26
C PHE A 398 7.66 -18.12 -22.12
N GLY A 399 6.42 -18.15 -21.64
CA GLY A 399 5.99 -18.96 -20.50
C GLY A 399 6.22 -18.31 -19.14
N MET A 400 5.49 -18.78 -18.12
CA MET A 400 5.44 -18.17 -16.78
C MET A 400 6.79 -18.13 -16.07
N ALA A 401 7.59 -19.20 -16.19
CA ALA A 401 8.92 -19.26 -15.56
C ALA A 401 9.86 -18.19 -16.11
N ALA A 402 9.88 -18.00 -17.44
CA ALA A 402 10.67 -16.96 -18.09
C ALA A 402 10.21 -15.56 -17.69
N ALA A 403 8.89 -15.32 -17.57
CA ALA A 403 8.33 -14.06 -17.11
C ALA A 403 8.77 -13.72 -15.68
N ILE A 404 8.68 -14.69 -14.76
CA ILE A 404 9.10 -14.51 -13.35
C ILE A 404 10.60 -14.21 -13.29
N ALA A 405 11.43 -14.97 -14.02
CA ALA A 405 12.88 -14.76 -14.05
C ALA A 405 13.26 -13.40 -14.65
N ALA A 406 12.64 -13.00 -15.76
CA ALA A 406 12.89 -11.70 -16.41
C ALA A 406 12.56 -10.52 -15.47
N ILE A 407 11.44 -10.59 -14.77
CA ILE A 407 11.07 -9.56 -13.77
C ILE A 407 12.04 -9.59 -12.59
N GLY A 408 12.52 -10.78 -12.17
CA GLY A 408 13.58 -10.90 -11.18
C GLY A 408 14.86 -10.17 -11.60
N VAL A 409 15.30 -10.33 -12.85
CA VAL A 409 16.46 -9.64 -13.43
C VAL A 409 16.24 -8.13 -13.46
N VAL A 410 15.07 -7.65 -13.90
CA VAL A 410 14.71 -6.22 -13.88
C VAL A 410 14.77 -5.66 -12.44
N THR A 411 14.36 -6.44 -11.46
CA THR A 411 14.38 -6.03 -10.05
C THR A 411 15.81 -5.91 -9.52
N VAL A 412 16.72 -6.85 -9.86
CA VAL A 412 18.14 -6.73 -9.54
C VAL A 412 18.74 -5.51 -10.23
N ALA A 413 18.45 -5.30 -11.52
CA ALA A 413 18.94 -4.15 -12.28
C ALA A 413 18.48 -2.81 -11.66
N SER A 414 17.23 -2.75 -11.17
CA SER A 414 16.70 -1.59 -10.43
C SER A 414 17.48 -1.35 -9.12
N GLY A 415 17.83 -2.42 -8.39
CA GLY A 415 18.68 -2.34 -7.19
C GLY A 415 20.09 -1.83 -7.51
N LEU A 416 20.70 -2.31 -8.58
CA LEU A 416 22.01 -1.84 -9.07
C LEU A 416 21.93 -0.37 -9.49
N PHE A 417 20.87 0.04 -10.16
CA PHE A 417 20.64 1.44 -10.50
C PHE A 417 20.60 2.33 -9.25
N VAL A 418 19.89 1.91 -8.19
CA VAL A 418 19.89 2.61 -6.89
C VAL A 418 21.30 2.66 -6.31
N ALA A 419 22.03 1.56 -6.32
CA ALA A 419 23.40 1.49 -5.79
C ALA A 419 24.38 2.43 -6.50
N VAL A 420 24.20 2.66 -7.79
CA VAL A 420 25.08 3.54 -8.58
C VAL A 420 24.62 5.00 -8.54
N ARG A 421 23.32 5.25 -8.77
CA ARG A 421 22.79 6.58 -9.07
C ARG A 421 22.28 7.34 -7.85
N MET A 422 21.74 6.63 -6.85
CA MET A 422 21.12 7.27 -5.69
C MET A 422 22.22 7.79 -4.75
N PRO A 423 22.26 9.07 -4.37
CA PRO A 423 23.07 9.52 -3.25
C PRO A 423 22.48 8.99 -1.94
N GLU A 424 23.32 8.84 -0.90
CA GLU A 424 22.80 8.56 0.44
C GLU A 424 21.99 9.79 0.93
N THR A 425 20.78 9.54 1.42
CA THR A 425 19.87 10.61 1.82
C THR A 425 19.80 10.77 3.34
N LEU A 426 20.27 9.76 4.10
CA LEU A 426 20.37 9.88 5.54
C LEU A 426 21.37 11.00 5.89
N PRO A 427 20.98 12.03 6.65
CA PRO A 427 21.90 13.08 7.07
C PRO A 427 23.11 12.49 7.81
N ALA A 428 24.32 12.97 7.49
CA ALA A 428 25.51 12.63 8.26
C ALA A 428 25.29 13.03 9.73
N ARG A 429 25.56 12.10 10.63
CA ARG A 429 25.44 12.30 12.09
C ARG A 429 26.55 13.19 12.61
#